data_85359fe4bfe65ec4b52c90e5785e2d25
#
_entry.id   85359fe4bfe65ec4b52c90e5785e2d25
#
_cell.length_a   1.000
_cell.length_b   1.000
_cell.length_c   1.000
_cell.angle_alpha   90.00
_cell.angle_beta   90.00
_cell.angle_gamma   90.00
#
_symmetry.space_group_name_H-M   'P 1'
#
loop_
_entity.id
_entity.type
_entity.pdbx_description
1 polymer ?
#
loop_
_entity_poly.entity_id
_entity_poly.type
_entity_poly.pdbx_seq_one_letter_code
_entity_poly.pdbx_strand_id
1 'polypeptide(L)'
;MFIGIAGIIGAGKTTLAQQLADYLGYESFNEPVDDNPYLADFYGDMNRWGAMMQLHLLFRRFEQHQRIVWNKEKGAVQDRTIYEDTIFARMLHEAGFIDKRDYETYVGHFNVMKRFLVYPDVLIYLRVTPEVSMQRIKERGRDAEGGITLDYMEKLHQGYE
;
A
#
# COMPACT_ATOMS: atom_id res chain seq x y z
N MET A 1 11.27 2.57 -17.84
CA MET A 1 11.38 1.50 -16.80
C MET A 1 10.48 1.86 -15.63
N PHE A 2 9.74 0.90 -15.12
CA PHE A 2 8.88 1.03 -13.94
C PHE A 2 9.42 0.17 -12.80
N ILE A 3 9.76 0.79 -11.67
CA ILE A 3 10.32 0.13 -10.47
C ILE A 3 9.28 0.24 -9.35
N GLY A 4 8.87 -0.90 -8.79
CA GLY A 4 8.01 -0.97 -7.61
C GLY A 4 8.83 -1.23 -6.34
N ILE A 5 8.54 -0.52 -5.27
CA ILE A 5 9.11 -0.78 -3.94
C ILE A 5 8.02 -1.35 -3.04
N ALA A 6 8.19 -2.60 -2.64
CA ALA A 6 7.24 -3.34 -1.81
C ALA A 6 7.73 -3.52 -0.38
N GLY A 7 6.81 -3.74 0.55
CA GLY A 7 7.10 -4.02 1.95
C GLY A 7 6.04 -3.50 2.91
N ILE A 8 6.09 -3.97 4.15
CA ILE A 8 5.12 -3.57 5.20
C ILE A 8 5.23 -2.09 5.56
N ILE A 9 4.29 -1.58 6.35
CA ILE A 9 4.32 -0.21 6.85
C ILE A 9 5.63 -0.01 7.64
N GLY A 10 6.29 1.14 7.49
CA GLY A 10 7.56 1.43 8.20
C GLY A 10 8.80 0.70 7.66
N ALA A 11 8.71 -0.01 6.53
CA ALA A 11 9.86 -0.70 5.93
C ALA A 11 10.92 0.24 5.34
N GLY A 12 10.60 1.52 5.11
CA GLY A 12 11.52 2.49 4.50
C GLY A 12 11.30 2.70 3.00
N LYS A 13 10.17 2.26 2.48
CA LYS A 13 9.83 2.33 1.04
C LYS A 13 9.90 3.74 0.46
N THR A 14 9.28 4.70 1.14
CA THR A 14 9.22 6.11 0.68
C THR A 14 10.62 6.70 0.54
N THR A 15 11.49 6.45 1.52
CA THR A 15 12.87 6.93 1.51
C THR A 15 13.65 6.33 0.33
N LEU A 16 13.55 5.01 0.15
CA LEU A 16 14.24 4.35 -0.95
C LEU A 16 13.67 4.78 -2.31
N ALA A 17 12.36 4.89 -2.44
CA ALA A 17 11.72 5.30 -3.69
C ALA A 17 12.18 6.69 -4.13
N GLN A 18 12.23 7.65 -3.19
CA GLN A 18 12.70 9.00 -3.48
C GLN A 18 14.19 9.03 -3.87
N GLN A 19 15.05 8.39 -3.07
CA GLN A 19 16.49 8.35 -3.35
C GLN A 19 16.80 7.68 -4.70
N LEU A 20 16.10 6.59 -5.00
CA LEU A 20 16.29 5.86 -6.25
C LEU A 20 15.78 6.66 -7.46
N ALA A 21 14.64 7.32 -7.32
CA ALA A 21 14.10 8.20 -8.36
C ALA A 21 15.06 9.36 -8.65
N ASP A 22 15.58 10.03 -7.63
CA ASP A 22 16.54 11.13 -7.76
C ASP A 22 17.83 10.66 -8.44
N TYR A 23 18.34 9.49 -8.03
CA TYR A 23 19.57 8.91 -8.61
C TYR A 23 19.43 8.56 -10.10
N LEU A 24 18.26 8.02 -10.49
CA LEU A 24 17.98 7.58 -11.87
C LEU A 24 17.42 8.69 -12.76
N GLY A 25 17.04 9.84 -12.21
CA GLY A 25 16.32 10.90 -12.92
C GLY A 25 14.88 10.47 -13.29
N TYR A 26 14.27 9.59 -12.50
CA TYR A 26 12.91 9.07 -12.67
C TYR A 26 11.89 9.89 -11.87
N GLU A 27 10.62 9.72 -12.20
CA GLU A 27 9.52 10.28 -11.42
C GLU A 27 9.22 9.39 -10.20
N SER A 28 9.08 10.02 -9.01
CA SER A 28 8.70 9.32 -7.79
C SER A 28 7.20 9.39 -7.56
N PHE A 29 6.58 8.26 -7.29
CA PHE A 29 5.16 8.11 -6.97
C PHE A 29 5.01 7.62 -5.53
N ASN A 30 4.78 8.54 -4.62
CA ASN A 30 4.63 8.24 -3.20
C ASN A 30 3.24 7.70 -2.89
N GLU A 31 3.13 6.93 -1.80
CA GLU A 31 1.85 6.46 -1.27
C GLU A 31 0.98 7.66 -0.85
N PRO A 32 -0.28 7.78 -1.33
CA PRO A 32 -1.17 8.89 -1.00
C PRO A 32 -1.75 8.72 0.40
N VAL A 33 -0.96 9.01 1.43
CA VAL A 33 -1.35 8.87 2.84
C VAL A 33 -2.00 10.14 3.37
N ASP A 34 -1.44 11.31 3.05
CA ASP A 34 -1.84 12.59 3.65
C ASP A 34 -3.24 13.04 3.21
N ASP A 35 -3.66 12.69 2.01
CA ASP A 35 -4.98 13.03 1.44
C ASP A 35 -6.03 11.92 1.64
N ASN A 36 -5.76 10.91 2.49
CA ASN A 36 -6.68 9.81 2.70
C ASN A 36 -7.72 10.14 3.77
N PRO A 37 -9.00 10.35 3.40
CA PRO A 37 -10.03 10.77 4.33
C PRO A 37 -10.45 9.69 5.33
N TYR A 38 -10.03 8.43 5.11
CA TYR A 38 -10.42 7.29 5.94
C TYR A 38 -9.33 6.85 6.92
N LEU A 39 -8.07 7.32 6.77
CA LEU A 39 -6.93 6.72 7.45
C LEU A 39 -7.06 6.81 8.98
N ALA A 40 -7.41 7.96 9.51
CA ALA A 40 -7.56 8.16 10.95
C ALA A 40 -8.75 7.35 11.52
N ASP A 41 -9.90 7.39 10.83
CA ASP A 41 -11.10 6.67 11.23
C ASP A 41 -10.91 5.15 11.14
N PHE A 42 -10.18 4.68 10.13
CA PHE A 42 -9.89 3.27 9.92
C PHE A 42 -9.18 2.62 11.10
N TYR A 43 -8.13 3.23 11.62
CA TYR A 43 -7.42 2.68 12.79
C TYR A 43 -8.23 2.81 14.09
N GLY A 44 -9.22 3.70 14.14
CA GLY A 44 -10.16 3.80 15.25
C GLY A 44 -11.26 2.74 15.24
N ASP A 45 -11.76 2.38 14.05
CA ASP A 45 -12.82 1.38 13.84
C ASP A 45 -12.66 0.66 12.50
N MET A 46 -11.85 -0.39 12.48
CA MET A 46 -11.56 -1.17 11.27
C MET A 46 -12.78 -1.91 10.73
N ASN A 47 -13.73 -2.31 11.60
CA ASN A 47 -14.96 -2.98 11.16
C ASN A 47 -15.86 -2.02 10.36
N ARG A 48 -15.91 -0.76 10.76
CA ARG A 48 -16.73 0.25 10.08
C ARG A 48 -16.08 0.73 8.79
N TRP A 49 -14.77 0.95 8.78
CA TRP A 49 -14.08 1.67 7.71
C TRP A 49 -13.20 0.80 6.83
N GLY A 50 -12.95 -0.46 7.22
CA GLY A 50 -12.01 -1.34 6.53
C GLY A 50 -12.29 -1.51 5.04
N ALA A 51 -13.51 -1.84 4.65
CA ALA A 51 -13.88 -2.03 3.25
C ALA A 51 -13.75 -0.74 2.44
N MET A 52 -14.27 0.39 2.97
CA MET A 52 -14.21 1.69 2.28
C MET A 52 -12.78 2.21 2.17
N MET A 53 -11.96 2.00 3.22
CA MET A 53 -10.54 2.35 3.20
C MET A 53 -9.80 1.61 2.09
N GLN A 54 -10.02 0.30 1.96
CA GLN A 54 -9.36 -0.50 0.93
C GLN A 54 -9.83 -0.15 -0.48
N LEU A 55 -11.12 0.13 -0.68
CA LEU A 55 -11.63 0.61 -1.97
C LEU A 55 -11.05 1.98 -2.33
N HIS A 56 -10.95 2.89 -1.36
CA HIS A 56 -10.33 4.20 -1.57
C HIS A 56 -8.86 4.07 -2.00
N LEU A 57 -8.07 3.26 -1.29
CA LEU A 57 -6.68 3.03 -1.65
C LEU A 57 -6.56 2.39 -3.03
N LEU A 58 -7.40 1.41 -3.34
CA LEU A 58 -7.40 0.72 -4.62
C LEU A 58 -7.59 1.68 -5.80
N PHE A 59 -8.62 2.57 -5.74
CA PHE A 59 -8.86 3.49 -6.85
C PHE A 59 -7.76 4.57 -6.97
N ARG A 60 -7.25 5.10 -5.84
CA ARG A 60 -6.16 6.09 -5.85
C ARG A 60 -4.89 5.49 -6.43
N ARG A 61 -4.60 4.25 -6.08
CA ARG A 61 -3.44 3.54 -6.60
C ARG A 61 -3.59 3.16 -8.07
N PHE A 62 -4.80 2.80 -8.48
CA PHE A 62 -5.09 2.57 -9.89
C PHE A 62 -4.90 3.86 -10.71
N GLU A 63 -5.41 5.00 -10.25
CA GLU A 63 -5.19 6.30 -10.89
C GLU A 63 -3.68 6.62 -11.02
N GLN A 64 -2.92 6.41 -9.94
CA GLN A 64 -1.47 6.59 -9.94
C GLN A 64 -0.77 5.64 -10.93
N HIS A 65 -1.18 4.36 -10.94
CA HIS A 65 -0.66 3.36 -11.87
C HIS A 65 -0.92 3.74 -13.34
N GLN A 66 -2.10 4.27 -13.66
CA GLN A 66 -2.40 4.74 -15.01
C GLN A 66 -1.46 5.90 -15.42
N ARG A 67 -1.13 6.82 -14.52
CA ARG A 67 -0.15 7.89 -14.80
C ARG A 67 1.23 7.30 -15.12
N ILE A 68 1.68 6.28 -14.39
CA ILE A 68 2.95 5.58 -14.65
C ILE A 68 2.95 4.94 -16.03
N VAL A 69 1.88 4.22 -16.37
CA VAL A 69 1.77 3.49 -17.65
C VAL A 69 1.69 4.43 -18.85
N TRP A 70 1.04 5.59 -18.69
CA TRP A 70 0.84 6.55 -19.79
C TRP A 70 2.03 7.50 -19.96
N ASN A 71 2.80 7.76 -18.91
CA ASN A 71 4.02 8.56 -19.00
C ASN A 71 5.22 7.70 -19.43
N LYS A 72 5.35 7.49 -20.74
CA LYS A 72 6.43 6.69 -21.33
C LYS A 72 7.76 7.43 -21.49
N GLU A 73 7.78 8.73 -21.27
CA GLU A 73 8.97 9.56 -21.50
C GLU A 73 10.00 9.45 -20.37
N LYS A 74 9.51 9.23 -19.15
CA LYS A 74 10.36 9.07 -17.97
C LYS A 74 10.15 7.70 -17.31
N GLY A 75 11.20 7.18 -16.67
CA GLY A 75 11.04 6.06 -15.76
C GLY A 75 10.26 6.46 -14.51
N ALA A 76 9.70 5.48 -13.82
CA ALA A 76 8.92 5.67 -12.61
C ALA A 76 9.44 4.79 -11.47
N VAL A 77 9.46 5.33 -10.25
CA VAL A 77 9.65 4.57 -9.00
C VAL A 77 8.42 4.77 -8.14
N GLN A 78 7.74 3.68 -7.78
CA GLN A 78 6.50 3.71 -7.01
C GLN A 78 6.70 3.11 -5.61
N ASP A 79 6.35 3.90 -4.60
CA ASP A 79 6.22 3.46 -3.21
C ASP A 79 4.90 2.73 -3.06
N ARG A 80 4.94 1.44 -2.91
CA ARG A 80 3.84 0.48 -2.85
C ARG A 80 3.04 0.40 -4.16
N THR A 81 3.06 -0.77 -4.76
CA THR A 81 2.29 -1.06 -5.98
C THR A 81 0.85 -1.46 -5.67
N ILE A 82 -0.02 -1.37 -6.67
CA ILE A 82 -1.43 -1.80 -6.55
C ILE A 82 -1.57 -3.29 -6.23
N TYR A 83 -0.58 -4.09 -6.55
CA TYR A 83 -0.59 -5.54 -6.26
C TYR A 83 -0.54 -5.84 -4.76
N GLU A 84 0.07 -4.96 -3.97
CA GLU A 84 0.14 -5.08 -2.52
C GLU A 84 -1.19 -4.77 -1.82
N ASP A 85 -2.08 -3.99 -2.44
CA ASP A 85 -3.40 -3.67 -1.87
C ASP A 85 -4.23 -4.92 -1.61
N THR A 86 -4.07 -5.96 -2.43
CA THR A 86 -4.76 -7.24 -2.24
C THR A 86 -4.31 -7.97 -0.97
N ILE A 87 -3.07 -7.78 -0.54
CA ILE A 87 -2.54 -8.35 0.71
C ILE A 87 -3.27 -7.73 1.90
N PHE A 88 -3.42 -6.41 1.92
CA PHE A 88 -4.13 -5.69 2.99
C PHE A 88 -5.60 -6.09 3.07
N ALA A 89 -6.30 -6.08 1.93
CA ALA A 89 -7.72 -6.44 1.90
C ALA A 89 -7.96 -7.88 2.36
N ARG A 90 -7.13 -8.82 1.93
CA ARG A 90 -7.19 -10.22 2.35
C ARG A 90 -6.94 -10.36 3.84
N MET A 91 -5.88 -9.76 4.36
CA MET A 91 -5.53 -9.80 5.79
C MET A 91 -6.67 -9.26 6.66
N LEU A 92 -7.27 -8.12 6.28
CA LEU A 92 -8.41 -7.54 7.00
C LEU A 92 -9.66 -8.43 6.94
N HIS A 93 -9.90 -9.10 5.82
CA HIS A 93 -10.98 -10.07 5.71
C HIS A 93 -10.76 -11.29 6.60
N GLU A 94 -9.57 -11.88 6.56
CA GLU A 94 -9.19 -13.03 7.39
C GLU A 94 -9.20 -12.70 8.88
N ALA A 95 -8.87 -11.47 9.25
CA ALA A 95 -8.97 -10.96 10.63
C ALA A 95 -10.41 -10.60 11.06
N GLY A 96 -11.40 -10.69 10.17
CA GLY A 96 -12.80 -10.42 10.48
C GLY A 96 -13.21 -8.96 10.42
N PHE A 97 -12.36 -8.04 9.96
CA PHE A 97 -12.65 -6.61 9.83
C PHE A 97 -13.41 -6.26 8.54
N ILE A 98 -13.34 -7.10 7.51
CA ILE A 98 -14.12 -6.95 6.27
C ILE A 98 -14.95 -8.21 6.09
N ASP A 99 -16.27 -8.06 5.96
CA ASP A 99 -17.14 -9.19 5.75
C ASP A 99 -16.95 -9.81 4.35
N LYS A 100 -17.48 -11.02 4.15
CA LYS A 100 -17.30 -11.77 2.91
C LYS A 100 -17.85 -11.03 1.70
N ARG A 101 -19.03 -10.41 1.82
CA ARG A 101 -19.68 -9.70 0.71
C ARG A 101 -18.88 -8.49 0.26
N ASP A 102 -18.38 -7.69 1.21
CA ASP A 102 -17.58 -6.50 0.93
C ASP A 102 -16.20 -6.88 0.36
N TYR A 103 -15.60 -7.97 0.86
CA TYR A 103 -14.34 -8.50 0.32
C TYR A 103 -14.52 -9.02 -1.12
N GLU A 104 -15.59 -9.76 -1.42
CA GLU A 104 -15.90 -10.22 -2.77
C GLU A 104 -16.12 -9.04 -3.74
N THR A 105 -16.75 -7.96 -3.27
CA THR A 105 -16.90 -6.71 -4.03
C THR A 105 -15.54 -6.08 -4.33
N TYR A 106 -14.67 -5.99 -3.34
CA TYR A 106 -13.30 -5.49 -3.51
C TYR A 106 -12.53 -6.32 -4.55
N VAL A 107 -12.54 -7.64 -4.42
CA VAL A 107 -11.87 -8.55 -5.36
C VAL A 107 -12.43 -8.39 -6.78
N GLY A 108 -13.74 -8.21 -6.92
CA GLY A 108 -14.39 -7.93 -8.20
C GLY A 108 -13.84 -6.66 -8.86
N HIS A 109 -13.72 -5.56 -8.10
CA HIS A 109 -13.13 -4.32 -8.60
C HIS A 109 -11.67 -4.52 -9.03
N PHE A 110 -10.86 -5.16 -8.19
CA PHE A 110 -9.46 -5.44 -8.52
C PHE A 110 -9.33 -6.28 -9.80
N ASN A 111 -10.14 -7.32 -9.97
CA ASN A 111 -10.10 -8.18 -11.15
C ASN A 111 -10.44 -7.46 -12.46
N VAL A 112 -11.33 -6.47 -12.41
CA VAL A 112 -11.61 -5.61 -13.57
C VAL A 112 -10.42 -4.69 -13.86
N MET A 113 -9.90 -4.01 -12.83
CA MET A 113 -8.76 -3.09 -12.96
C MET A 113 -7.49 -3.81 -13.41
N LYS A 114 -7.28 -5.05 -12.97
CA LYS A 114 -6.12 -5.89 -13.30
C LYS A 114 -5.88 -6.02 -14.81
N ARG A 115 -6.93 -5.94 -15.63
CA ARG A 115 -6.82 -6.01 -17.09
C ARG A 115 -6.08 -4.82 -17.71
N PHE A 116 -5.95 -3.72 -16.97
CA PHE A 116 -5.31 -2.48 -17.38
C PHE A 116 -3.97 -2.24 -16.65
N LEU A 117 -3.52 -3.21 -15.87
CA LEU A 117 -2.29 -3.09 -15.11
C LEU A 117 -1.09 -3.62 -15.90
N VAL A 118 0.06 -3.00 -15.63
CA VAL A 118 1.37 -3.43 -16.12
C VAL A 118 2.23 -3.79 -14.91
N TYR A 119 2.93 -4.91 -14.98
CA TYR A 119 3.86 -5.29 -13.92
C TYR A 119 5.08 -4.35 -13.91
N PRO A 120 5.64 -4.06 -12.73
CA PRO A 120 6.94 -3.40 -12.67
C PRO A 120 8.00 -4.20 -13.41
N ASP A 121 8.91 -3.50 -14.09
CA ASP A 121 10.10 -4.14 -14.69
C ASP A 121 11.03 -4.69 -13.60
N VAL A 122 11.07 -4.01 -12.44
CA VAL A 122 11.81 -4.42 -11.24
C VAL A 122 10.93 -4.22 -10.01
N LEU A 123 10.84 -5.25 -9.17
CA LEU A 123 10.20 -5.16 -7.86
C LEU A 123 11.26 -5.34 -6.77
N ILE A 124 11.40 -4.33 -5.90
CA ILE A 124 12.31 -4.37 -4.75
C ILE A 124 11.47 -4.59 -3.50
N TYR A 125 11.66 -5.73 -2.83
CA TYR A 125 10.97 -6.03 -1.58
C TYR A 125 11.86 -5.69 -0.38
N LEU A 126 11.40 -4.74 0.44
CA LEU A 126 12.05 -4.37 1.69
C LEU A 126 11.52 -5.23 2.84
N ARG A 127 12.29 -6.23 3.20
CA ARG A 127 11.93 -7.15 4.28
C ARG A 127 12.42 -6.61 5.62
N VAL A 128 11.50 -6.32 6.53
CA VAL A 128 11.77 -5.93 7.93
C VAL A 128 10.83 -6.71 8.85
N THR A 129 11.26 -6.91 10.11
CA THR A 129 10.40 -7.56 11.10
C THR A 129 9.31 -6.60 11.59
N PRO A 130 8.16 -7.15 12.10
CA PRO A 130 7.10 -6.33 12.67
C PRO A 130 7.58 -5.39 13.80
N GLU A 131 8.52 -5.83 14.64
CA GLU A 131 9.08 -5.04 15.74
C GLU A 131 9.86 -3.82 15.23
N VAL A 132 10.74 -4.03 14.25
CA VAL A 132 11.50 -2.94 13.62
C VAL A 132 10.55 -1.95 12.93
N SER A 133 9.53 -2.47 12.26
CA SER A 133 8.48 -1.66 11.65
C SER A 133 7.75 -0.80 12.70
N MET A 134 7.30 -1.39 13.80
CA MET A 134 6.61 -0.69 14.89
C MET A 134 7.49 0.40 15.52
N GLN A 135 8.78 0.13 15.71
CA GLN A 135 9.71 1.13 16.19
C GLN A 135 9.78 2.34 15.25
N ARG A 136 9.95 2.10 13.95
CA ARG A 136 10.01 3.16 12.93
C ARG A 136 8.72 3.96 12.80
N ILE A 137 7.55 3.30 12.93
CA ILE A 137 6.24 3.95 12.94
C ILE A 137 6.13 4.92 14.13
N LYS A 138 6.55 4.48 15.32
CA LYS A 138 6.58 5.33 16.52
C LYS A 138 7.52 6.53 16.39
N GLU A 139 8.72 6.30 15.86
CA GLU A 139 9.71 7.36 15.64
C GLU A 139 9.23 8.39 14.62
N ARG A 140 8.49 7.97 13.60
CA ARG A 140 7.88 8.84 12.59
C ARG A 140 6.75 9.71 13.16
N GLY A 141 5.98 9.19 14.11
CA GLY A 141 4.99 9.94 14.89
C GLY A 141 3.81 10.49 14.11
N ARG A 142 3.29 9.76 13.11
CA ARG A 142 2.04 10.15 12.43
C ARG A 142 0.84 9.86 13.31
N ASP A 143 0.06 10.87 13.65
CA ASP A 143 -1.12 10.76 14.53
C ASP A 143 -2.13 9.73 14.00
N ALA A 144 -2.38 9.71 12.69
CA ALA A 144 -3.30 8.77 12.05
C ALA A 144 -2.91 7.29 12.21
N GLU A 145 -1.64 6.99 12.50
CA GLU A 145 -1.11 5.63 12.65
C GLU A 145 -1.07 5.15 14.11
N GLY A 146 -1.52 5.96 15.06
CA GLY A 146 -1.49 5.63 16.50
C GLY A 146 -2.30 4.38 16.88
N GLY A 147 -3.23 3.96 16.05
CA GLY A 147 -4.02 2.74 16.23
C GLY A 147 -3.38 1.44 15.70
N ILE A 148 -2.20 1.52 15.08
CA ILE A 148 -1.49 0.32 14.57
C ILE A 148 -0.95 -0.49 15.76
N THR A 149 -1.28 -1.78 15.81
CA THR A 149 -0.82 -2.71 16.84
C THR A 149 0.24 -3.67 16.28
N LEU A 150 1.02 -4.30 17.18
CA LEU A 150 1.98 -5.33 16.78
C LEU A 150 1.27 -6.53 16.13
N ASP A 151 0.13 -6.97 16.66
CA ASP A 151 -0.68 -8.06 16.07
C ASP A 151 -1.11 -7.74 14.64
N TYR A 152 -1.53 -6.50 14.36
CA TYR A 152 -1.83 -6.05 12.99
C TYR A 152 -0.60 -6.16 12.09
N MET A 153 0.56 -5.74 12.56
CA MET A 153 1.81 -5.79 11.79
C MET A 153 2.31 -7.21 11.55
N GLU A 154 2.12 -8.12 12.52
CA GLU A 154 2.44 -9.55 12.39
C GLU A 154 1.57 -10.21 11.31
N LYS A 155 0.26 -9.97 11.32
CA LYS A 155 -0.67 -10.46 10.29
C LYS A 155 -0.33 -9.91 8.92
N LEU A 156 -0.01 -8.62 8.84
CA LEU A 156 0.40 -7.99 7.58
C LEU A 156 1.70 -8.61 7.06
N HIS A 157 2.70 -8.80 7.93
CA HIS A 157 3.97 -9.43 7.57
C HIS A 157 3.78 -10.85 7.04
N GLN A 158 2.93 -11.66 7.70
CA GLN A 158 2.58 -12.99 7.20
C GLN A 158 1.95 -12.96 5.80
N GLY A 159 1.17 -11.92 5.49
CA GLY A 159 0.58 -11.73 4.17
C GLY A 159 1.59 -11.44 3.07
N TYR A 160 2.75 -10.87 3.41
CA TYR A 160 3.85 -10.57 2.48
C TYR A 160 4.80 -11.76 2.27
N GLU A 161 4.92 -12.67 3.24
CA GLU A 161 5.76 -13.89 3.16
C GLU A 161 5.04 -15.02 2.42
#